data_c1de97e289db74d867d7cffc9b921ab1
#
_entry.id   c1de97e289db74d867d7cffc9b921ab1
#
_cell.length_a   1.000
_cell.length_b   1.000
_cell.length_c   1.000
_cell.angle_alpha   90.00
_cell.angle_beta   90.00
_cell.angle_gamma   90.00
#
_symmetry.space_group_name_H-M   'P 1'
#
loop_
_entity.id
_entity.type
_entity.pdbx_description
1 polymer ?
#
loop_
_entity_poly.entity_id
_entity_poly.type
_entity_poly.pdbx_seq_one_letter_code
_entity_poly.pdbx_strand_id
1 'polypeptide(L)'
;MNQNLILRIVGVILCIEALCMIPPLLLSVFGGGPDQRAFLYALLICGGVGVLLSLIRADNTRLQTRDGFVCVALCWIALSVFGALPYFFSGSCSFIDAIFETVSGLTTTGASIFASPASLPRGIQFWRALTQWMGGMGILVL
;
A
#
# COMPACT_ATOMS: atom_id res chain seq x y z
N MET A 1 10.02 -4.27 24.23
CA MET A 1 9.40 -4.07 22.89
C MET A 1 10.22 -4.81 21.85
N ASN A 2 9.59 -5.71 21.11
CA ASN A 2 10.31 -6.56 20.12
C ASN A 2 10.34 -5.87 18.75
N GLN A 3 11.22 -4.86 18.62
CA GLN A 3 11.31 -4.02 17.42
C GLN A 3 11.59 -4.82 16.14
N ASN A 4 12.48 -5.82 16.23
CA ASN A 4 12.84 -6.63 15.06
C ASN A 4 11.65 -7.43 14.51
N LEU A 5 10.82 -7.97 15.40
CA LEU A 5 9.62 -8.70 14.99
C LEU A 5 8.58 -7.75 14.37
N ILE A 6 8.39 -6.57 14.94
CA ILE A 6 7.47 -5.56 14.40
C ILE A 6 7.92 -5.15 12.98
N LEU A 7 9.20 -4.81 12.81
CA LEU A 7 9.74 -4.43 11.50
C LEU A 7 9.62 -5.55 10.46
N ARG A 8 9.84 -6.79 10.88
CA ARG A 8 9.66 -7.96 10.01
C ARG A 8 8.21 -8.10 9.54
N ILE A 9 7.23 -7.94 10.46
CA ILE A 9 5.80 -8.02 10.12
C ILE A 9 5.42 -6.90 9.14
N VAL A 10 5.86 -5.67 9.41
CA VAL A 10 5.67 -4.54 8.49
C VAL A 10 6.26 -4.86 7.11
N GLY A 11 7.45 -5.44 7.06
CA GLY A 11 8.09 -5.86 5.81
C GLY A 11 7.27 -6.89 5.04
N VAL A 12 6.73 -7.90 5.70
CA VAL A 12 5.86 -8.92 5.07
C VAL A 12 4.59 -8.27 4.50
N ILE A 13 3.98 -7.36 5.24
CA ILE A 13 2.77 -6.65 4.78
C ILE A 13 3.07 -5.77 3.57
N LEU A 14 4.21 -5.07 3.54
CA LEU A 14 4.65 -4.32 2.37
C LEU A 14 4.92 -5.22 1.15
N CYS A 15 5.44 -6.42 1.36
CA CYS A 15 5.57 -7.40 0.27
C CYS A 15 4.21 -7.80 -0.30
N ILE A 16 3.21 -8.01 0.55
CA ILE A 16 1.84 -8.32 0.12
C ILE A 16 1.26 -7.14 -0.65
N GLU A 17 1.44 -5.91 -0.18
CA GLU A 17 1.01 -4.71 -0.89
C GLU A 17 1.68 -4.58 -2.26
N ALA A 18 2.98 -4.84 -2.35
CA ALA A 18 3.70 -4.86 -3.62
C ALA A 18 3.14 -5.92 -4.59
N LEU A 19 2.80 -7.10 -4.09
CA LEU A 19 2.12 -8.13 -4.90
C LEU A 19 0.74 -7.65 -5.39
N CYS A 20 0.01 -6.91 -4.56
CA CYS A 20 -1.27 -6.32 -4.95
C CYS A 20 -1.14 -5.21 -6.00
N MET A 21 0.04 -4.63 -6.19
CA MET A 21 0.31 -3.67 -7.26
C MET A 21 0.49 -4.33 -8.64
N ILE A 22 0.69 -5.64 -8.70
CA ILE A 22 0.91 -6.36 -9.96
C ILE A 22 -0.32 -6.31 -10.88
N PRO A 23 -1.56 -6.62 -10.44
CA PRO A 23 -2.74 -6.53 -11.30
C PRO A 23 -2.94 -5.15 -11.94
N PRO A 24 -2.89 -4.02 -11.22
CA PRO A 24 -2.98 -2.69 -11.84
C PRO A 24 -1.84 -2.42 -12.82
N LEU A 25 -0.62 -2.89 -12.51
CA LEU A 25 0.51 -2.78 -13.43
C LEU A 25 0.24 -3.53 -14.74
N LEU A 26 -0.26 -4.76 -14.68
CA LEU A 26 -0.62 -5.53 -15.86
C LEU A 26 -1.71 -4.85 -16.69
N LEU A 27 -2.74 -4.31 -16.05
CA LEU A 27 -3.78 -3.55 -16.74
C LEU A 27 -3.21 -2.32 -17.45
N SER A 28 -2.27 -1.64 -16.81
CA SER A 28 -1.58 -0.48 -17.37
C SER A 28 -0.70 -0.84 -18.56
N VAL A 29 0.02 -1.97 -18.48
CA VAL A 29 0.86 -2.48 -19.57
C VAL A 29 0.02 -2.89 -20.77
N PHE A 30 -1.01 -3.69 -20.58
CA PHE A 30 -1.88 -4.16 -21.66
C PHE A 30 -2.75 -3.04 -22.26
N GLY A 31 -3.13 -2.05 -21.46
CA GLY A 31 -3.89 -0.90 -21.91
C GLY A 31 -3.05 0.21 -22.53
N GLY A 32 -1.72 0.12 -22.50
CA GLY A 32 -0.82 1.17 -22.99
C GLY A 32 -0.94 2.48 -22.20
N GLY A 33 -1.32 2.39 -20.90
CA GLY A 33 -1.55 3.56 -20.06
C GLY A 33 -0.26 4.29 -19.66
N PRO A 34 -0.35 5.59 -19.35
CA PRO A 34 0.82 6.39 -18.94
C PRO A 34 1.29 6.05 -17.50
N ASP A 35 0.49 5.36 -16.73
CA ASP A 35 0.72 4.98 -15.34
C ASP A 35 1.57 3.71 -15.15
N GLN A 36 1.96 3.05 -16.25
CA GLN A 36 2.81 1.86 -16.24
C GLN A 36 4.10 2.07 -15.44
N ARG A 37 4.80 3.18 -15.70
CA ARG A 37 6.06 3.49 -15.01
C ARG A 37 5.83 3.80 -13.53
N ALA A 38 4.72 4.44 -13.21
CA ALA A 38 4.36 4.77 -11.84
C ALA A 38 4.20 3.51 -10.98
N PHE A 39 3.46 2.51 -11.46
CA PHE A 39 3.31 1.23 -10.78
C PHE A 39 4.62 0.45 -10.70
N LEU A 40 5.45 0.50 -11.75
CA LEU A 40 6.74 -0.17 -11.73
C LEU A 40 7.66 0.41 -10.65
N TYR A 41 7.77 1.72 -10.55
CA TYR A 41 8.58 2.38 -9.52
C TYR A 41 8.01 2.13 -8.13
N ALA A 42 6.70 2.25 -7.95
CA ALA A 42 6.04 1.98 -6.69
C ALA A 42 6.25 0.53 -6.24
N LEU A 43 6.11 -0.43 -7.14
CA LEU A 43 6.32 -1.85 -6.86
C LEU A 43 7.77 -2.12 -6.45
N LEU A 44 8.76 -1.56 -7.17
CA LEU A 44 10.17 -1.75 -6.86
C LEU A 44 10.54 -1.16 -5.49
N ILE A 45 10.05 0.02 -5.17
CA ILE A 45 10.31 0.68 -3.89
C ILE A 45 9.61 -0.08 -2.75
N CYS A 46 8.34 -0.33 -2.88
CA CYS A 46 7.55 -1.02 -1.86
C CYS A 46 8.05 -2.46 -1.64
N GLY A 47 8.26 -3.19 -2.71
CA GLY A 47 8.79 -4.56 -2.66
C GLY A 47 10.22 -4.62 -2.13
N GLY A 48 11.08 -3.70 -2.54
CA GLY A 48 12.47 -3.61 -2.06
C GLY A 48 12.53 -3.35 -0.56
N VAL A 49 11.81 -2.36 -0.08
CA VAL A 49 11.73 -2.06 1.36
C VAL A 49 11.08 -3.22 2.12
N GLY A 50 10.00 -3.80 1.58
CA GLY A 50 9.31 -4.95 2.18
C GLY A 50 10.25 -6.15 2.35
N VAL A 51 11.00 -6.51 1.31
CA VAL A 51 11.98 -7.60 1.38
C VAL A 51 13.08 -7.30 2.39
N LEU A 52 13.68 -6.11 2.35
CA LEU A 52 14.74 -5.73 3.29
C LEU A 52 14.26 -5.84 4.75
N LEU A 53 13.05 -5.35 5.06
CA LEU A 53 12.49 -5.45 6.40
C LEU A 53 12.12 -6.88 6.78
N SER A 54 11.64 -7.68 5.85
CA SER A 54 11.25 -9.08 6.11
C SER A 54 12.45 -9.98 6.41
N LEU A 55 13.64 -9.62 5.94
CA LEU A 55 14.89 -10.36 6.19
C LEU A 55 15.46 -10.11 7.60
N ILE A 56 14.94 -9.13 8.35
CA ILE A 56 15.35 -8.87 9.72
C ILE A 56 15.08 -10.11 10.59
N ARG A 57 16.12 -10.63 11.21
CA ARG A 57 15.98 -11.76 12.12
C ARG A 57 15.34 -11.33 13.43
N ALA A 58 14.26 -12.00 13.79
CA ALA A 58 13.62 -11.85 15.08
C ALA A 58 13.90 -13.10 15.92
N ASP A 59 14.77 -12.96 16.92
CA ASP A 59 15.16 -14.08 17.79
C ASP A 59 14.03 -14.50 18.73
N ASN A 60 13.13 -13.58 19.04
CA ASN A 60 11.98 -13.83 19.88
C ASN A 60 10.67 -13.54 19.12
N THR A 61 9.83 -14.55 18.99
CA THR A 61 8.56 -14.49 18.27
C THR A 61 7.35 -14.12 19.16
N ARG A 62 7.58 -13.84 20.45
CA ARG A 62 6.50 -13.46 21.36
C ARG A 62 6.18 -11.97 21.23
N LEU A 63 4.96 -11.67 20.83
CA LEU A 63 4.40 -10.32 20.87
C LEU A 63 3.65 -10.13 22.19
N GLN A 64 4.00 -9.09 22.92
CA GLN A 64 3.17 -8.59 24.00
C GLN A 64 1.98 -7.81 23.41
N THR A 65 0.89 -7.68 24.15
CA THR A 65 -0.30 -6.96 23.71
C THR A 65 0.03 -5.53 23.23
N ARG A 66 0.90 -4.85 23.95
CA ARG A 66 1.39 -3.51 23.56
C ARG A 66 2.11 -3.50 22.21
N ASP A 67 2.96 -4.49 21.98
CA ASP A 67 3.71 -4.61 20.72
C ASP A 67 2.77 -4.87 19.54
N GLY A 68 1.67 -5.60 19.78
CA GLY A 68 0.63 -5.83 18.79
C GLY A 68 -0.04 -4.54 18.32
N PHE A 69 -0.44 -3.68 19.24
CA PHE A 69 -1.04 -2.37 18.89
C PHE A 69 -0.08 -1.48 18.10
N VAL A 70 1.17 -1.40 18.53
CA VAL A 70 2.20 -0.63 17.83
C VAL A 70 2.45 -1.21 16.42
N CYS A 71 2.50 -2.53 16.31
CA CYS A 71 2.68 -3.21 15.04
C CYS A 71 1.54 -2.87 14.05
N VAL A 72 0.29 -2.99 14.49
CA VAL A 72 -0.88 -2.66 13.66
C VAL A 72 -0.85 -1.20 13.22
N ALA A 73 -0.57 -0.26 14.14
CA ALA A 73 -0.48 1.16 13.79
C ALA A 73 0.61 1.43 12.74
N LEU A 74 1.80 0.82 12.90
CA LEU A 74 2.88 0.96 11.94
C LEU A 74 2.55 0.34 10.59
N CYS A 75 1.84 -0.79 10.56
CA CYS A 75 1.37 -1.41 9.32
C CYS A 75 0.41 -0.47 8.57
N TRP A 76 -0.55 0.15 9.25
CA TRP A 76 -1.47 1.09 8.63
C TRP A 76 -0.76 2.32 8.07
N ILE A 77 0.21 2.87 8.81
CA ILE A 77 1.03 4.00 8.34
C ILE A 77 1.85 3.59 7.12
N ALA A 78 2.51 2.44 7.17
CA ALA A 78 3.32 1.94 6.06
C ALA A 78 2.47 1.71 4.80
N LEU A 79 1.34 1.01 4.90
CA LEU A 79 0.40 0.79 3.80
C LEU A 79 -0.09 2.12 3.20
N SER A 80 -0.36 3.12 4.04
CA SER A 80 -0.82 4.42 3.56
C SER A 80 0.25 5.18 2.78
N VAL A 81 1.50 5.14 3.25
CA VAL A 81 2.63 5.84 2.61
C VAL A 81 3.03 5.15 1.31
N PHE A 82 3.22 3.84 1.34
CA PHE A 82 3.65 3.10 0.15
C PHE A 82 2.53 2.92 -0.87
N GLY A 83 1.29 2.76 -0.43
CA GLY A 83 0.12 2.74 -1.32
C GLY A 83 -0.17 4.07 -2.02
N ALA A 84 0.37 5.18 -1.51
CA ALA A 84 0.30 6.48 -2.16
C ALA A 84 1.26 6.64 -3.35
N LEU A 85 2.31 5.82 -3.42
CA LEU A 85 3.35 5.94 -4.46
C LEU A 85 2.81 5.85 -5.90
N PRO A 86 1.89 4.94 -6.25
CA PRO A 86 1.33 4.90 -7.60
C PRO A 86 0.65 6.21 -8.01
N TYR A 87 -0.09 6.84 -7.11
CA TYR A 87 -0.74 8.13 -7.37
C TYR A 87 0.28 9.24 -7.58
N PHE A 88 1.30 9.28 -6.73
CA PHE A 88 2.34 10.30 -6.78
C PHE A 88 3.18 10.18 -8.05
N PHE A 89 3.67 9.00 -8.38
CA PHE A 89 4.50 8.77 -9.57
C PHE A 89 3.72 8.91 -10.88
N SER A 90 2.41 8.67 -10.88
CA SER A 90 1.57 8.89 -12.05
C SER A 90 1.33 10.37 -12.34
N GLY A 91 1.71 11.27 -11.43
CA GLY A 91 1.47 12.69 -11.55
C GLY A 91 0.00 13.11 -11.38
N SER A 92 -0.85 12.21 -10.86
CA SER A 92 -2.29 12.46 -10.70
C SER A 92 -2.57 13.49 -9.61
N CYS A 93 -1.73 13.57 -8.58
CA CYS A 93 -1.89 14.47 -7.45
C CYS A 93 -0.57 14.68 -6.68
N SER A 94 -0.58 15.58 -5.70
CA SER A 94 0.53 15.77 -4.77
C SER A 94 0.70 14.55 -3.85
N PHE A 95 1.84 14.44 -3.18
CA PHE A 95 2.10 13.33 -2.27
C PHE A 95 1.12 13.29 -1.08
N ILE A 96 0.77 14.45 -0.53
CA ILE A 96 -0.19 14.57 0.56
C ILE A 96 -1.58 14.11 0.12
N ASP A 97 -2.00 14.54 -1.08
CA ASP A 97 -3.27 14.13 -1.67
C ASP A 97 -3.29 12.62 -1.98
N ALA A 98 -2.15 12.08 -2.41
CA ALA A 98 -1.99 10.64 -2.65
C ALA A 98 -2.14 9.83 -1.35
N ILE A 99 -1.57 10.30 -0.24
CA ILE A 99 -1.77 9.69 1.08
C ILE A 99 -3.25 9.76 1.48
N PHE A 100 -3.91 10.90 1.27
CA PHE A 100 -5.34 11.05 1.55
C PHE A 100 -6.19 10.03 0.77
N GLU A 101 -5.95 9.88 -0.54
CA GLU A 101 -6.65 8.88 -1.37
C GLU A 101 -6.41 7.45 -0.88
N THR A 102 -5.18 7.13 -0.52
CA THR A 102 -4.83 5.79 -0.03
C THR A 102 -5.46 5.50 1.33
N VAL A 103 -5.40 6.43 2.26
CA VAL A 103 -6.05 6.30 3.57
C VAL A 103 -7.56 6.17 3.42
N SER A 104 -8.17 7.00 2.57
CA SER A 104 -9.60 6.92 2.26
C SER A 104 -9.99 5.55 1.69
N GLY A 105 -9.15 4.98 0.81
CA GLY A 105 -9.34 3.63 0.29
C GLY A 105 -9.22 2.57 1.37
N LEU A 106 -8.11 2.55 2.09
CA LEU A 106 -7.82 1.55 3.13
C LEU A 106 -8.81 1.58 4.29
N THR A 107 -9.30 2.76 4.67
CA THR A 107 -10.34 2.89 5.70
C THR A 107 -11.76 2.68 5.16
N THR A 108 -11.90 2.35 3.89
CA THR A 108 -13.19 2.18 3.20
C THR A 108 -14.11 3.39 3.26
N THR A 109 -13.56 4.59 3.47
CA THR A 109 -14.31 5.84 3.54
C THR A 109 -14.88 6.24 2.18
N GLY A 110 -14.10 6.05 1.11
CA GLY A 110 -14.53 6.36 -0.26
C GLY A 110 -14.49 7.84 -0.63
N ALA A 111 -14.04 8.71 0.28
CA ALA A 111 -13.83 10.13 -0.04
C ALA A 111 -12.68 10.28 -1.06
N SER A 112 -12.83 11.20 -2.00
CA SER A 112 -11.84 11.42 -3.07
C SER A 112 -11.55 12.89 -3.26
N ILE A 113 -10.28 13.21 -3.54
CA ILE A 113 -9.86 14.53 -4.00
C ILE A 113 -10.14 14.73 -5.50
N PHE A 114 -10.35 13.65 -6.25
CA PHE A 114 -10.60 13.73 -7.68
C PHE A 114 -12.06 14.10 -7.96
N ALA A 115 -12.25 15.18 -8.73
CA ALA A 115 -13.58 15.60 -9.17
C ALA A 115 -14.23 14.57 -10.10
N SER A 116 -13.42 13.90 -10.93
CA SER A 116 -13.86 12.87 -11.85
C SER A 116 -12.93 11.66 -11.79
N PRO A 117 -13.12 10.72 -10.85
CA PRO A 117 -12.27 9.53 -10.76
C PRO A 117 -12.27 8.66 -12.03
N ALA A 118 -13.33 8.72 -12.83
CA ALA A 118 -13.45 7.99 -14.09
C ALA A 118 -12.46 8.48 -15.17
N SER A 119 -11.94 9.71 -15.05
CA SER A 119 -10.94 10.26 -15.98
C SER A 119 -9.51 9.78 -15.70
N LEU A 120 -9.28 9.12 -14.58
CA LEU A 120 -7.97 8.60 -14.21
C LEU A 120 -7.55 7.42 -15.11
N PRO A 121 -6.24 7.16 -15.26
CA PRO A 121 -5.75 5.95 -15.92
C PRO A 121 -6.36 4.67 -15.32
N ARG A 122 -6.59 3.67 -16.15
CA ARG A 122 -7.26 2.42 -15.73
C ARG A 122 -6.54 1.71 -14.58
N GLY A 123 -5.21 1.72 -14.59
CA GLY A 123 -4.42 1.13 -13.50
C GLY A 123 -4.66 1.84 -12.17
N ILE A 124 -4.72 3.16 -12.17
CA ILE A 124 -5.03 3.97 -10.98
C ILE A 124 -6.46 3.74 -10.49
N GLN A 125 -7.43 3.66 -11.40
CA GLN A 125 -8.82 3.33 -11.03
C GLN A 125 -8.92 1.96 -10.36
N PHE A 126 -8.24 0.97 -10.92
CA PHE A 126 -8.19 -0.37 -10.35
C PHE A 126 -7.49 -0.38 -9.00
N TRP A 127 -6.40 0.35 -8.84
CA TRP A 127 -5.69 0.49 -7.57
C TRP A 127 -6.57 1.11 -6.49
N ARG A 128 -7.33 2.15 -6.82
CA ARG A 128 -8.32 2.74 -5.90
C ARG A 128 -9.35 1.71 -5.41
N ALA A 129 -9.93 0.94 -6.32
CA ALA A 129 -10.88 -0.12 -5.97
C ALA A 129 -10.22 -1.23 -5.13
N LEU A 130 -8.99 -1.61 -5.47
CA LEU A 130 -8.25 -2.65 -4.77
C LEU A 130 -7.87 -2.25 -3.35
N THR A 131 -7.47 -1.00 -3.12
CA THR A 131 -7.18 -0.49 -1.77
C THR A 131 -8.42 -0.52 -0.88
N GLN A 132 -9.59 -0.19 -1.39
CA GLN A 132 -10.85 -0.32 -0.65
C GLN A 132 -11.16 -1.77 -0.31
N TRP A 133 -10.95 -2.69 -1.24
CA TRP A 133 -11.15 -4.11 -1.01
C TRP A 133 -10.18 -4.66 0.04
N MET A 134 -8.89 -4.29 -0.06
CA MET A 134 -7.86 -4.68 0.91
C MET A 134 -8.18 -4.15 2.30
N GLY A 135 -8.59 -2.90 2.41
CA GLY A 135 -8.96 -2.28 3.68
C GLY A 135 -10.18 -2.94 4.31
N GLY A 136 -11.20 -3.22 3.53
CA GLY A 136 -12.40 -3.92 4.00
C GLY A 136 -12.08 -5.33 4.51
N MET A 137 -11.24 -6.08 3.81
CA MET A 137 -10.79 -7.40 4.28
C MET A 137 -9.89 -7.30 5.51
N GLY A 138 -9.01 -6.30 5.58
CA GLY A 138 -8.13 -6.08 6.74
C GLY A 138 -8.91 -5.88 8.03
N ILE A 139 -10.00 -5.13 7.98
CA ILE A 139 -10.88 -4.92 9.15
C ILE A 139 -11.60 -6.22 9.55
N LEU A 140 -11.99 -7.05 8.59
CA LEU A 140 -12.67 -8.33 8.89
C LEU A 140 -11.73 -9.39 9.47
N VAL A 141 -10.44 -9.32 9.19
CA VAL A 141 -9.44 -10.29 9.66
C VAL A 141 -8.83 -9.90 11.02
N LEU A 142 -8.84 -8.61 11.34
CA LEU A 142 -8.33 -8.08 12.61
C LEU A 142 -9.43 -8.07 13.68
#